data_f1cc8d8c593ddf789b601dd9a01d1d8f
#
_entry.id   f1cc8d8c593ddf789b601dd9a01d1d8f
#
_cell.length_a   1.000
_cell.length_b   1.000
_cell.length_c   1.000
_cell.angle_alpha   90.00
_cell.angle_beta   90.00
_cell.angle_gamma   90.00
#
_symmetry.space_group_name_H-M   'P 1'
#
loop_
_entity.id
_entity.type
_entity.pdbx_description
1 polymer ?
#
loop_
_entity_poly.entity_id
_entity_poly.type
_entity_poly.pdbx_seq_one_letter_code
_entity_poly.pdbx_strand_id
1 'polypeptide(L)' 'MKNPYEILGLDENSSFEELEQRYNQLKAEYSEGRFKSGAEGAEAARKLTELESAWQDIKSRQVVAE' A
#
# COMPACT_ATOMS: atom_id res chain seq x y z
N MET A 1 -0.89 0.74 15.96
CA MET A 1 -1.46 0.90 14.62
C MET A 1 -0.41 1.42 13.67
N LYS A 2 -0.38 0.85 12.49
CA LYS A 2 0.60 1.28 11.52
C LYS A 2 0.15 2.55 10.81
N ASN A 3 1.09 3.44 10.62
CA ASN A 3 0.88 4.63 9.81
C ASN A 3 0.78 4.19 8.35
N PRO A 4 -0.16 4.74 7.56
CA PRO A 4 -0.27 4.32 6.16
C PRO A 4 1.03 4.54 5.37
N TYR A 5 1.82 5.53 5.74
CA TYR A 5 3.08 5.76 5.05
C TYR A 5 4.09 4.66 5.37
N GLU A 6 4.03 4.10 6.57
CA GLU A 6 4.91 2.99 6.95
C GLU A 6 4.63 1.76 6.13
N ILE A 7 3.37 1.53 5.80
CA ILE A 7 2.99 0.38 4.99
C ILE A 7 3.64 0.46 3.63
N LEU A 8 3.83 1.67 3.12
CA LEU A 8 4.53 1.88 1.85
C LEU A 8 6.04 1.94 2.01
N GLY A 9 6.52 1.97 3.26
CA GLY A 9 7.94 2.08 3.52
C GLY A 9 8.49 3.47 3.30
N LEU A 10 7.63 4.47 3.37
CA LEU A 10 8.00 5.87 3.17
C LEU A 10 7.50 6.66 4.37
N ASP A 11 7.61 7.98 4.29
CA ASP A 11 7.12 8.81 5.38
C ASP A 11 6.23 9.92 4.82
N GLU A 12 5.66 10.71 5.70
CA GLU A 12 4.70 11.73 5.29
C GLU A 12 5.34 12.89 4.56
N ASN A 13 6.66 12.95 4.54
CA ASN A 13 7.38 13.96 3.78
C ASN A 13 7.65 13.53 2.35
N SER A 14 7.36 12.27 2.05
CA SER A 14 7.52 11.76 0.69
C SER A 14 6.51 12.42 -0.24
N SER A 15 6.91 12.65 -1.50
CA SER A 15 6.00 13.24 -2.46
C SER A 15 4.90 12.26 -2.82
N PHE A 16 3.78 12.78 -3.28
CA PHE A 16 2.67 11.91 -3.69
C PHE A 16 3.11 10.99 -4.83
N GLU A 17 3.96 11.51 -5.70
CA GLU A 17 4.46 10.71 -6.81
C GLU A 17 5.27 9.51 -6.32
N GLU A 18 6.11 9.73 -5.32
CA GLU A 18 6.87 8.63 -4.72
C GLU A 18 5.95 7.61 -4.06
N LEU A 19 4.94 8.10 -3.38
CA LEU A 19 3.98 7.22 -2.72
C LEU A 19 3.23 6.37 -3.75
N GLU A 20 2.84 6.99 -4.85
CA GLU A 20 2.12 6.28 -5.89
C GLU A 20 2.98 5.22 -6.55
N GLN A 21 4.24 5.54 -6.81
CA GLN A 21 5.16 4.57 -7.41
C GLN A 21 5.35 3.38 -6.48
N ARG A 22 5.51 3.66 -5.21
CA ARG A 22 5.70 2.59 -4.24
C ARG A 22 4.45 1.73 -4.12
N TYR A 23 3.30 2.38 -4.11
CA TYR A 23 2.04 1.65 -4.06
C TYR A 23 1.90 0.70 -5.26
N ASN A 24 2.18 1.19 -6.46
CA ASN A 24 2.06 0.36 -7.65
C ASN A 24 3.03 -0.81 -7.60
N GLN A 25 4.24 -0.57 -7.10
CA GLN A 25 5.26 -1.59 -6.98
C GLN A 25 4.82 -2.69 -6.01
N LEU A 26 4.38 -2.29 -4.84
CA LEU A 26 3.94 -3.25 -3.83
C LEU A 26 2.68 -3.98 -4.27
N LYS A 27 1.79 -3.29 -4.95
CA LYS A 27 0.57 -3.91 -5.44
C LYS A 27 0.89 -5.04 -6.41
N ALA A 28 1.86 -4.80 -7.28
CA ALA A 28 2.27 -5.84 -8.23
C ALA A 28 2.86 -7.04 -7.50
N GLU A 29 3.74 -6.78 -6.52
CA GLU A 29 4.36 -7.85 -5.74
C GLU A 29 3.34 -8.68 -4.99
N TYR A 30 2.44 -8.01 -4.30
CA TYR A 30 1.45 -8.73 -3.49
C TYR A 30 0.42 -9.43 -4.37
N SER A 31 0.10 -8.86 -5.52
CA SER A 31 -0.83 -9.51 -6.45
C SER A 31 -0.25 -10.82 -6.95
N GLU A 32 1.04 -10.84 -7.25
CA GLU A 32 1.71 -12.07 -7.66
C GLU A 32 1.74 -13.07 -6.51
N GLY A 33 2.01 -12.57 -5.32
CA GLY A 33 2.08 -13.44 -4.15
C GLY A 33 0.78 -14.13 -3.84
N ARG A 34 -0.35 -13.49 -4.17
CA ARG A 34 -1.67 -14.06 -3.92
C ARG A 34 -1.87 -15.41 -4.60
N PHE A 35 -1.18 -15.62 -5.71
CA PHE A 35 -1.35 -16.86 -6.47
C PHE A 35 -0.53 -18.00 -5.92
N LYS A 36 0.32 -17.73 -4.94
CA LYS A 36 1.06 -18.79 -4.27
C LYS A 36 0.12 -19.54 -3.33
N SER A 37 0.40 -20.82 -3.17
CA SER A 37 -0.45 -21.64 -2.32
C SER A 37 -0.03 -21.52 -0.86
N GLY A 38 -0.96 -21.87 0.02
CA GLY A 38 -0.68 -21.96 1.44
C GLY A 38 -0.59 -20.61 2.12
N ALA A 39 0.23 -20.56 3.16
CA ALA A 39 0.33 -19.39 4.01
C ALA A 39 0.88 -18.18 3.27
N GLU A 40 1.73 -18.41 2.27
CA GLU A 40 2.31 -17.31 1.52
C GLU A 40 1.25 -16.53 0.74
N GLY A 41 0.33 -17.26 0.12
CA GLY A 41 -0.75 -16.62 -0.62
C GLY A 41 -1.69 -15.86 0.30
N ALA A 42 -1.99 -16.45 1.46
CA ALA A 42 -2.88 -15.82 2.42
C ALA A 42 -2.24 -14.54 2.97
N GLU A 43 -0.95 -14.59 3.24
CA GLU A 43 -0.26 -13.42 3.77
C GLU A 43 -0.20 -12.30 2.73
N ALA A 44 0.06 -12.66 1.48
CA ALA A 44 0.11 -11.66 0.40
C ALA A 44 -1.25 -11.01 0.22
N ALA A 45 -2.32 -11.78 0.31
CA ALA A 45 -3.67 -11.23 0.19
C ALA A 45 -3.96 -10.25 1.31
N ARG A 46 -3.54 -10.59 2.53
CA ARG A 46 -3.74 -9.70 3.67
C ARG A 46 -2.94 -8.41 3.51
N LYS A 47 -1.70 -8.54 3.06
CA LYS A 47 -0.87 -7.36 2.84
C LYS A 47 -1.42 -6.47 1.74
N LEU A 48 -1.99 -7.09 0.72
CA LEU A 48 -2.61 -6.31 -0.34
C LEU A 48 -3.80 -5.52 0.19
N THR A 49 -4.60 -6.13 1.06
CA THR A 49 -5.72 -5.43 1.69
C THR A 49 -5.23 -4.26 2.52
N GLU A 50 -4.17 -4.47 3.30
CA GLU A 50 -3.58 -3.40 4.08
C GLU A 50 -3.08 -2.27 3.18
N LEU A 51 -2.43 -2.66 2.08
CA LEU A 51 -1.89 -1.68 1.15
C LEU A 51 -3.00 -0.82 0.54
N GLU A 52 -4.08 -1.45 0.12
CA GLU A 52 -5.19 -0.71 -0.47
C GLU A 52 -5.80 0.24 0.55
N SER A 53 -5.96 -0.22 1.77
CA SER A 53 -6.51 0.62 2.82
C SER A 53 -5.61 1.80 3.10
N ALA A 54 -4.30 1.56 3.18
CA ALA A 54 -3.33 2.62 3.41
C ALA A 54 -3.33 3.61 2.27
N TRP A 55 -3.42 3.12 1.05
CA TRP A 55 -3.43 3.99 -0.13
C TRP A 55 -4.67 4.88 -0.14
N GLN A 56 -5.82 4.33 0.20
CA GLN A 56 -7.04 5.13 0.28
C GLN A 56 -6.91 6.22 1.33
N ASP A 57 -6.30 5.89 2.46
CA ASP A 57 -6.08 6.85 3.52
C ASP A 57 -5.16 7.98 3.04
N ILE A 58 -4.09 7.62 2.35
CA ILE A 58 -3.14 8.61 1.84
C ILE A 58 -3.81 9.51 0.80
N LYS A 59 -4.57 8.93 -0.10
CA LYS A 59 -5.26 9.70 -1.11
C LYS A 59 -6.26 10.67 -0.47
N SER A 60 -6.92 10.21 0.57
CA SER A 60 -7.86 11.05 1.29
C SER A 60 -7.17 12.27 1.90
N ARG A 61 -5.96 12.07 2.40
CA ARG A 61 -5.19 13.16 2.99
C ARG A 61 -4.64 14.12 1.94
N GLN A 62 -4.47 13.63 0.71
CA GLN A 62 -3.97 14.47 -0.37
C GLN A 62 -5.05 15.31 -1.00
N VAL A 63 -6.30 14.95 -0.79
CA VAL A 63 -7.41 15.73 -1.32
C VAL A 63 -7.49 17.03 -0.54
N VAL A 64 -7.22 18.12 -1.24
CA VAL A 64 -7.28 19.44 -0.63
C VAL A 64 -8.67 20.00 -0.85
N ALA A 65 -9.28 20.46 0.25
CA ALA A 65 -10.58 21.08 0.13
C ALA A 65 -10.45 22.34 -0.72
N GLU A 66 -11.25 22.42 -1.73
CA GLU A 66 -11.23 23.58 -2.63
C GLU A 66 -12.18 24.65 -2.15
#